data_16250dc14e36eab081d657115660bf51
#
_entry.id   16250dc14e36eab081d657115660bf51
#
_cell.length_a   1.000
_cell.length_b   1.000
_cell.length_c   1.000
_cell.angle_alpha   90.00
_cell.angle_beta   90.00
_cell.angle_gamma   90.00
#
_symmetry.space_group_name_H-M   'P 1'
#
loop_
_entity.id
_entity.type
_entity.pdbx_description
1 polymer ?
#
loop_
_entity_poly.entity_id
_entity_poly.type
_entity_poly.pdbx_seq_one_letter_code
_entity_poly.pdbx_strand_id
1 'polypeptide(L)'
;MTANESPPESRIGDDIHVDLAGRMTYGDYLQLNTLLAAKKPLTNKHDEHLFITIHHVQELWLNLMAHELNSAIANIEQDQLPPAFKSMARMTRILEQMITAWNVLSTMTPSDYLEFRSELGQSSGLQSYQYRLVEFRMGAKDAKMLLPHRHDAEVHARLKAALDTPGLYDVSLMLLKRRGFDIPDSVTERDYSVRHVASDAVRDAWLKVYRDSKKYFDLYELAEELVDLEDWFQQWRFRHMKTVERIIGFKRGTGGSSGVGFLKSALDHSFFPELWAVRTEL
;
A
#
# COMPACT_ATOMS: atom_id res chain seq x y z
N MET A 1 2.33 49.36 39.10
CA MET A 1 2.08 48.03 39.70
C MET A 1 2.30 47.02 38.61
N THR A 2 3.52 46.48 38.55
CA THR A 2 3.88 45.42 37.60
C THR A 2 3.42 44.11 38.21
N ALA A 3 2.47 43.45 37.58
CA ALA A 3 2.06 42.10 37.96
C ALA A 3 3.25 41.18 37.80
N ASN A 4 3.69 40.60 38.92
CA ASN A 4 4.72 39.58 38.97
C ASN A 4 4.08 38.25 38.57
N GLU A 5 4.00 37.96 37.25
CA GLU A 5 3.55 36.69 36.77
C GLU A 5 4.65 35.66 37.16
N SER A 6 4.29 34.76 38.04
CA SER A 6 5.15 33.59 38.35
C SER A 6 5.42 32.81 37.05
N PRO A 7 6.65 32.34 36.82
CA PRO A 7 6.93 31.51 35.65
C PRO A 7 6.00 30.29 35.64
N PRO A 8 5.51 29.85 34.47
CA PRO A 8 4.62 28.70 34.38
C PRO A 8 5.29 27.47 35.03
N GLU A 9 4.52 26.78 35.87
CA GLU A 9 4.98 25.52 36.49
C GLU A 9 5.52 24.56 35.44
N SER A 10 6.60 23.89 35.80
CA SER A 10 7.18 22.82 34.92
C SER A 10 6.12 21.75 34.63
N ARG A 11 6.00 21.34 33.36
CA ARG A 11 5.14 20.21 32.96
C ARG A 11 5.72 18.86 33.37
N ILE A 12 6.94 18.82 33.89
CA ILE A 12 7.61 17.61 34.35
C ILE A 12 7.27 17.44 35.83
N GLY A 13 6.39 16.47 36.13
CA GLY A 13 6.07 16.06 37.49
C GLY A 13 7.14 15.09 38.05
N ASP A 14 7.12 14.88 39.36
CA ASP A 14 8.11 14.07 40.09
C ASP A 14 8.08 12.57 39.69
N ASP A 15 6.97 12.09 39.09
CA ASP A 15 6.79 10.71 38.64
C ASP A 15 7.43 10.42 37.25
N ILE A 16 7.98 11.43 36.56
CA ILE A 16 8.57 11.26 35.24
C ILE A 16 10.01 10.78 35.37
N HIS A 17 10.32 9.66 34.73
CA HIS A 17 11.68 9.10 34.66
C HIS A 17 12.56 9.98 33.79
N VAL A 18 13.42 10.78 34.40
CA VAL A 18 14.38 11.68 33.72
C VAL A 18 15.79 11.11 33.62
N ASP A 19 16.16 10.18 34.50
CA ASP A 19 17.43 9.47 34.44
C ASP A 19 17.27 8.24 33.52
N LEU A 20 17.79 8.37 32.30
CA LEU A 20 17.74 7.34 31.25
C LEU A 20 19.12 6.69 31.01
N ALA A 21 20.12 6.96 31.86
CA ALA A 21 21.44 6.37 31.71
C ALA A 21 21.40 4.84 31.78
N GLY A 22 21.87 4.16 30.74
CA GLY A 22 21.88 2.70 30.66
C GLY A 22 20.50 2.05 30.48
N ARG A 23 19.45 2.84 30.16
CA ARG A 23 18.09 2.36 29.89
C ARG A 23 17.75 2.55 28.42
N MET A 24 16.84 1.70 27.91
CA MET A 24 16.29 1.86 26.55
C MET A 24 15.49 3.16 26.47
N THR A 25 15.90 4.07 25.61
CA THR A 25 15.18 5.32 25.33
C THR A 25 14.19 5.14 24.17
N TYR A 26 13.29 6.10 24.01
CA TYR A 26 12.40 6.18 22.84
C TYR A 26 13.19 6.19 21.52
N GLY A 27 14.29 6.93 21.47
CA GLY A 27 15.18 7.01 20.31
C GLY A 27 15.86 5.68 20.00
N ASP A 28 16.30 4.93 21.05
CA ASP A 28 16.91 3.62 20.89
C ASP A 28 15.90 2.58 20.38
N TYR A 29 14.71 2.53 20.95
CA TYR A 29 13.67 1.61 20.52
C TYR A 29 13.25 1.81 19.05
N LEU A 30 13.08 3.05 18.63
CA LEU A 30 12.69 3.40 17.25
C LEU A 30 13.87 3.51 16.30
N GLN A 31 15.11 3.36 16.76
CA GLN A 31 16.33 3.57 15.97
C GLN A 31 16.35 4.91 15.22
N LEU A 32 15.88 5.99 15.91
CA LEU A 32 15.63 7.29 15.27
C LEU A 32 16.86 7.86 14.59
N ASN A 33 18.04 7.71 15.18
CA ASN A 33 19.29 8.20 14.59
C ASN A 33 19.57 7.51 13.25
N THR A 34 19.35 6.20 13.15
CA THR A 34 19.51 5.43 11.91
C THR A 34 18.48 5.85 10.87
N LEU A 35 17.21 5.93 11.27
CA LEU A 35 16.11 6.31 10.38
C LEU A 35 16.30 7.71 9.79
N LEU A 36 16.62 8.70 10.62
CA LEU A 36 16.81 10.08 10.18
C LEU A 36 18.11 10.27 9.37
N ALA A 37 19.16 9.51 9.69
CA ALA A 37 20.42 9.52 8.93
C ALA A 37 20.32 8.81 7.57
N ALA A 38 19.29 7.99 7.32
CA ALA A 38 19.04 7.38 6.01
C ALA A 38 18.68 8.42 4.93
N LYS A 39 18.20 9.59 5.34
CA LYS A 39 17.90 10.70 4.42
C LYS A 39 19.19 11.41 4.02
N LYS A 40 19.68 11.12 2.79
CA LYS A 40 20.94 11.64 2.24
C LYS A 40 20.66 12.40 0.94
N PRO A 41 20.38 13.72 0.98
CA PRO A 41 20.25 14.52 -0.22
C PRO A 41 21.53 14.48 -1.07
N LEU A 42 21.39 14.48 -2.38
CA LEU A 42 22.48 14.55 -3.35
C LEU A 42 22.91 15.99 -3.64
N THR A 43 22.00 16.94 -3.36
CA THR A 43 22.22 18.37 -3.57
C THR A 43 22.01 19.16 -2.29
N ASN A 44 22.25 20.47 -2.33
CA ASN A 44 21.90 21.40 -1.26
C ASN A 44 20.54 22.10 -1.48
N LYS A 45 19.70 21.57 -2.38
CA LYS A 45 18.42 22.15 -2.71
C LYS A 45 17.39 21.86 -1.63
N HIS A 46 16.64 22.87 -1.24
CA HIS A 46 15.71 22.81 -0.10
C HIS A 46 14.68 21.68 -0.24
N ASP A 47 14.05 21.58 -1.38
CA ASP A 47 12.91 20.68 -1.61
C ASP A 47 13.32 19.22 -1.88
N GLU A 48 14.62 18.94 -2.09
CA GLU A 48 15.10 17.56 -2.12
C GLU A 48 14.86 16.84 -0.78
N HIS A 49 14.95 17.55 0.35
CA HIS A 49 14.59 17.03 1.67
C HIS A 49 13.11 16.62 1.77
N LEU A 50 12.22 17.47 1.23
CA LEU A 50 10.79 17.16 1.15
C LEU A 50 10.56 15.91 0.29
N PHE A 51 11.17 15.86 -0.90
CA PHE A 51 11.06 14.75 -1.84
C PHE A 51 11.45 13.41 -1.19
N ILE A 52 12.65 13.35 -0.60
CA ILE A 52 13.14 12.12 0.08
C ILE A 52 12.23 11.76 1.25
N THR A 53 11.84 12.72 2.08
CA THR A 53 11.02 12.46 3.28
C THR A 53 9.68 11.84 2.91
N ILE A 54 8.98 12.38 1.90
CA ILE A 54 7.68 11.85 1.50
C ILE A 54 7.82 10.44 0.90
N HIS A 55 8.87 10.16 0.13
CA HIS A 55 9.10 8.81 -0.38
C HIS A 55 9.47 7.81 0.73
N HIS A 56 10.28 8.20 1.73
CA HIS A 56 10.49 7.36 2.92
C HIS A 56 9.20 7.05 3.66
N VAL A 57 8.33 8.06 3.85
CA VAL A 57 7.01 7.86 4.48
C VAL A 57 6.16 6.87 3.69
N GLN A 58 6.11 6.99 2.35
CA GLN A 58 5.40 6.05 1.49
C GLN A 58 5.96 4.62 1.62
N GLU A 59 7.27 4.44 1.59
CA GLU A 59 7.91 3.12 1.71
C GLU A 59 7.67 2.48 3.09
N LEU A 60 7.69 3.25 4.17
CA LEU A 60 7.36 2.76 5.51
C LEU A 60 5.90 2.31 5.63
N TRP A 61 4.97 3.07 5.06
CA TRP A 61 3.55 2.68 5.00
C TRP A 61 3.33 1.44 4.13
N LEU A 62 3.99 1.34 2.97
CA LEU A 62 3.91 0.16 2.10
C LEU A 62 4.48 -1.08 2.80
N ASN A 63 5.55 -0.94 3.58
CA ASN A 63 6.11 -2.03 4.37
C ASN A 63 5.10 -2.55 5.41
N LEU A 64 4.47 -1.64 6.18
CA LEU A 64 3.43 -2.00 7.13
C LEU A 64 2.21 -2.61 6.41
N MET A 65 1.81 -2.05 5.27
CA MET A 65 0.71 -2.58 4.46
C MET A 65 0.99 -4.02 3.99
N ALA A 66 2.22 -4.31 3.54
CA ALA A 66 2.61 -5.68 3.17
C ALA A 66 2.55 -6.65 4.37
N HIS A 67 2.92 -6.19 5.58
CA HIS A 67 2.79 -6.97 6.80
C HIS A 67 1.32 -7.28 7.13
N GLU A 68 0.45 -6.29 7.13
CA GLU A 68 -0.99 -6.47 7.40
C GLU A 68 -1.66 -7.34 6.33
N LEU A 69 -1.28 -7.17 5.07
CA LEU A 69 -1.79 -7.96 3.96
C LEU A 69 -1.43 -9.45 4.09
N ASN A 70 -0.20 -9.77 4.49
CA ASN A 70 0.18 -11.14 4.79
C ASN A 70 -0.60 -11.72 5.97
N SER A 71 -0.85 -10.91 7.01
CA SER A 71 -1.70 -11.31 8.14
C SER A 71 -3.14 -11.58 7.71
N ALA A 72 -3.73 -10.71 6.89
CA ALA A 72 -5.10 -10.89 6.38
C ALA A 72 -5.21 -12.19 5.56
N ILE A 73 -4.27 -12.42 4.64
CA ILE A 73 -4.23 -13.64 3.82
C ILE A 73 -4.16 -14.90 4.70
N ALA A 74 -3.23 -14.95 5.66
CA ALA A 74 -3.07 -16.11 6.55
C ALA A 74 -4.32 -16.37 7.41
N ASN A 75 -5.00 -15.32 7.87
CA ASN A 75 -6.24 -15.45 8.64
C ASN A 75 -7.41 -15.94 7.76
N ILE A 76 -7.54 -15.48 6.52
CA ILE A 76 -8.57 -15.96 5.58
C ILE A 76 -8.33 -17.42 5.21
N GLU A 77 -7.08 -17.83 5.00
CA GLU A 77 -6.72 -19.23 4.77
C GLU A 77 -7.15 -20.15 5.93
N GLN A 78 -7.11 -19.64 7.15
CA GLN A 78 -7.53 -20.37 8.38
C GLN A 78 -9.00 -20.17 8.72
N ASP A 79 -9.79 -19.50 7.87
CA ASP A 79 -11.19 -19.15 8.12
C ASP A 79 -11.40 -18.29 9.38
N GLN A 80 -10.43 -17.42 9.69
CA GLN A 80 -10.45 -16.48 10.82
C GLN A 80 -10.71 -15.06 10.32
N LEU A 81 -11.96 -14.78 9.97
CA LEU A 81 -12.33 -13.50 9.35
C LEU A 81 -12.21 -12.28 10.28
N PRO A 82 -12.59 -12.30 11.58
CA PRO A 82 -12.50 -11.11 12.42
C PRO A 82 -11.08 -10.50 12.51
N PRO A 83 -9.98 -11.28 12.74
CA PRO A 83 -8.63 -10.72 12.68
C PRO A 83 -8.22 -10.28 11.26
N ALA A 84 -8.73 -10.92 10.19
CA ALA A 84 -8.49 -10.48 8.81
C ALA A 84 -9.10 -9.08 8.58
N PHE A 85 -10.34 -8.86 8.99
CA PHE A 85 -11.03 -7.55 8.88
C PHE A 85 -10.26 -6.45 9.61
N LYS A 86 -9.72 -6.74 10.80
CA LYS A 86 -8.88 -5.76 11.52
C LYS A 86 -7.64 -5.35 10.72
N SER A 87 -6.99 -6.31 10.04
CA SER A 87 -5.84 -6.01 9.17
C SER A 87 -6.28 -5.23 7.94
N MET A 88 -7.41 -5.55 7.31
CA MET A 88 -7.94 -4.86 6.13
C MET A 88 -8.35 -3.42 6.47
N ALA A 89 -9.09 -3.20 7.55
CA ALA A 89 -9.43 -1.87 8.04
C ALA A 89 -8.18 -1.02 8.36
N ARG A 90 -7.10 -1.63 8.84
CA ARG A 90 -5.82 -0.91 9.03
C ARG A 90 -5.18 -0.53 7.70
N MET A 91 -5.22 -1.40 6.69
CA MET A 91 -4.70 -1.10 5.35
C MET A 91 -5.43 0.07 4.70
N THR A 92 -6.75 0.21 4.86
CA THR A 92 -7.50 1.37 4.36
C THR A 92 -7.05 2.68 5.05
N ARG A 93 -6.80 2.65 6.37
CA ARG A 93 -6.25 3.81 7.11
C ARG A 93 -4.83 4.16 6.69
N ILE A 94 -4.00 3.17 6.37
CA ILE A 94 -2.66 3.40 5.80
C ILE A 94 -2.78 4.13 4.46
N LEU A 95 -3.64 3.68 3.56
CA LEU A 95 -3.86 4.33 2.26
C LEU A 95 -4.35 5.77 2.39
N GLU A 96 -5.23 6.07 3.34
CA GLU A 96 -5.64 7.43 3.68
C GLU A 96 -4.44 8.33 4.04
N GLN A 97 -3.53 7.85 4.89
CA GLN A 97 -2.32 8.59 5.26
C GLN A 97 -1.37 8.75 4.06
N MET A 98 -1.23 7.72 3.23
CA MET A 98 -0.42 7.77 2.01
C MET A 98 -0.96 8.80 1.01
N ILE A 99 -2.29 8.92 0.87
CA ILE A 99 -2.95 9.96 0.06
C ILE A 99 -2.65 11.35 0.62
N THR A 100 -2.75 11.51 1.94
CA THR A 100 -2.48 12.78 2.63
C THR A 100 -1.02 13.21 2.45
N ALA A 101 -0.08 12.28 2.48
CA ALA A 101 1.34 12.55 2.24
C ALA A 101 1.60 13.13 0.82
N TRP A 102 0.84 12.71 -0.19
CA TRP A 102 0.91 13.31 -1.53
C TRP A 102 0.48 14.78 -1.54
N ASN A 103 -0.41 15.20 -0.64
CA ASN A 103 -0.78 16.63 -0.52
C ASN A 103 0.42 17.47 -0.08
N VAL A 104 1.25 16.95 0.83
CA VAL A 104 2.48 17.62 1.25
C VAL A 104 3.46 17.71 0.09
N LEU A 105 3.70 16.61 -0.65
CA LEU A 105 4.59 16.62 -1.82
C LEU A 105 4.10 17.60 -2.91
N SER A 106 2.79 17.74 -3.06
CA SER A 106 2.18 18.67 -4.04
C SER A 106 2.45 20.14 -3.78
N THR A 107 3.04 20.52 -2.64
CA THR A 107 3.51 21.88 -2.38
C THR A 107 4.77 22.21 -3.15
N MET A 108 5.56 21.20 -3.57
CA MET A 108 6.73 21.38 -4.42
C MET A 108 6.29 21.81 -5.83
N THR A 109 6.90 22.88 -6.33
CA THR A 109 6.62 23.40 -7.67
C THR A 109 7.44 22.67 -8.74
N PRO A 110 7.08 22.77 -10.04
CA PRO A 110 7.91 22.25 -11.11
C PRO A 110 9.34 22.83 -11.12
N SER A 111 9.51 24.09 -10.76
CA SER A 111 10.82 24.76 -10.68
C SER A 111 11.69 24.15 -9.60
N ASP A 112 11.14 23.95 -8.39
CA ASP A 112 11.85 23.35 -7.26
C ASP A 112 12.33 21.92 -7.59
N TYR A 113 11.45 21.12 -8.21
CA TYR A 113 11.81 19.75 -8.64
C TYR A 113 12.92 19.74 -9.70
N LEU A 114 12.89 20.67 -10.66
CA LEU A 114 13.89 20.74 -11.72
C LEU A 114 15.29 21.07 -11.20
N GLU A 115 15.41 21.70 -10.02
CA GLU A 115 16.71 22.04 -9.44
C GLU A 115 17.56 20.83 -9.06
N PHE A 116 16.95 19.67 -8.75
CA PHE A 116 17.68 18.44 -8.37
C PHE A 116 17.34 17.22 -9.24
N ARG A 117 16.35 17.33 -10.14
CA ARG A 117 15.88 16.20 -10.96
C ARG A 117 16.99 15.50 -11.73
N SER A 118 17.97 16.24 -12.26
CA SER A 118 19.10 15.66 -13.02
C SER A 118 19.95 14.69 -12.19
N GLU A 119 20.07 14.95 -10.89
CA GLU A 119 20.88 14.14 -9.97
C GLU A 119 20.21 12.79 -9.63
N LEU A 120 18.90 12.66 -9.85
CA LEU A 120 18.19 11.41 -9.61
C LEU A 120 18.57 10.29 -10.59
N GLY A 121 19.21 10.63 -11.72
CA GLY A 121 19.63 9.67 -12.74
C GLY A 121 18.49 8.80 -13.24
N GLN A 122 18.59 7.49 -13.04
CA GLN A 122 17.56 6.50 -13.40
C GLN A 122 16.69 6.05 -12.21
N SER A 123 16.86 6.68 -11.05
CA SER A 123 16.05 6.38 -9.86
C SER A 123 14.59 6.73 -10.09
N SER A 124 13.67 5.82 -9.78
CA SER A 124 12.24 5.95 -10.09
C SER A 124 11.39 5.14 -9.12
N GLY A 125 10.21 5.66 -8.80
CA GLY A 125 9.19 4.94 -8.02
C GLY A 125 8.75 3.59 -8.62
N LEU A 126 8.99 3.36 -9.92
CA LEU A 126 8.80 2.05 -10.55
C LEU A 126 9.63 0.94 -9.88
N GLN A 127 10.74 1.33 -9.23
CA GLN A 127 11.68 0.45 -8.55
C GLN A 127 11.33 0.21 -7.08
N SER A 128 10.20 0.71 -6.57
CA SER A 128 9.73 0.39 -5.22
C SER A 128 9.33 -1.09 -5.15
N TYR A 129 10.15 -1.89 -4.47
CA TYR A 129 9.84 -3.30 -4.28
C TYR A 129 8.71 -3.51 -3.26
N GLN A 130 8.55 -2.62 -2.30
CA GLN A 130 7.45 -2.66 -1.33
C GLN A 130 6.09 -2.48 -2.04
N TYR A 131 5.99 -1.48 -2.92
CA TYR A 131 4.80 -1.30 -3.73
C TYR A 131 4.51 -2.55 -4.57
N ARG A 132 5.54 -3.15 -5.17
CA ARG A 132 5.41 -4.34 -6.00
C ARG A 132 4.95 -5.56 -5.18
N LEU A 133 5.46 -5.74 -3.95
CA LEU A 133 5.00 -6.77 -3.03
C LEU A 133 3.49 -6.64 -2.76
N VAL A 134 3.06 -5.42 -2.42
CA VAL A 134 1.64 -5.14 -2.17
C VAL A 134 0.80 -5.46 -3.41
N GLU A 135 1.19 -4.96 -4.59
CA GLU A 135 0.44 -5.24 -5.84
C GLU A 135 0.32 -6.73 -6.14
N PHE A 136 1.41 -7.49 -6.01
CA PHE A 136 1.37 -8.94 -6.26
C PHE A 136 0.47 -9.67 -5.26
N ARG A 137 0.54 -9.31 -3.99
CA ARG A 137 -0.31 -9.92 -2.95
C ARG A 137 -1.77 -9.47 -3.05
N MET A 138 -2.06 -8.31 -3.62
CA MET A 138 -3.42 -7.88 -3.96
C MET A 138 -3.98 -8.59 -5.21
N GLY A 139 -3.12 -9.17 -6.06
CA GLY A 139 -3.54 -9.90 -7.27
C GLY A 139 -3.11 -9.28 -8.60
N ALA A 140 -2.45 -8.11 -8.61
CA ALA A 140 -1.92 -7.50 -9.85
C ALA A 140 -0.63 -8.20 -10.32
N LYS A 141 -0.74 -9.46 -10.72
CA LYS A 141 0.37 -10.33 -11.12
C LYS A 141 0.90 -9.94 -12.51
N ASP A 142 2.19 -9.60 -12.59
CA ASP A 142 2.89 -9.32 -13.86
C ASP A 142 4.38 -9.65 -13.69
N ALA A 143 4.82 -10.74 -14.29
CA ALA A 143 6.22 -11.19 -14.22
C ALA A 143 7.22 -10.18 -14.80
N LYS A 144 6.80 -9.29 -15.71
CA LYS A 144 7.66 -8.23 -16.26
C LYS A 144 8.10 -7.23 -15.18
N MET A 145 7.32 -7.09 -14.12
CA MET A 145 7.64 -6.21 -12.99
C MET A 145 8.76 -6.75 -12.08
N LEU A 146 9.27 -7.96 -12.32
CA LEU A 146 10.50 -8.47 -11.69
C LEU A 146 11.77 -7.91 -12.36
N LEU A 147 11.68 -7.45 -13.61
CA LEU A 147 12.84 -7.03 -14.40
C LEU A 147 13.68 -5.91 -13.75
N PRO A 148 13.07 -4.85 -13.18
CA PRO A 148 13.82 -3.78 -12.51
C PRO A 148 14.62 -4.26 -11.28
N HIS A 149 14.27 -5.41 -10.71
CA HIS A 149 14.84 -5.92 -9.46
C HIS A 149 15.88 -7.05 -9.66
N ARG A 150 16.25 -7.39 -10.90
CA ARG A 150 17.22 -8.47 -11.19
C ARG A 150 18.62 -8.25 -10.62
N HIS A 151 18.96 -7.00 -10.34
CA HIS A 151 20.27 -6.61 -9.80
C HIS A 151 20.40 -6.95 -8.30
N ASP A 152 19.30 -7.17 -7.59
CA ASP A 152 19.25 -7.52 -6.17
C ASP A 152 18.59 -8.91 -6.02
N ALA A 153 19.41 -9.92 -5.76
CA ALA A 153 18.96 -11.32 -5.70
C ALA A 153 17.96 -11.58 -4.57
N GLU A 154 18.10 -10.91 -3.41
CA GLU A 154 17.19 -11.09 -2.28
C GLU A 154 15.83 -10.45 -2.57
N VAL A 155 15.82 -9.21 -3.02
CA VAL A 155 14.57 -8.52 -3.41
C VAL A 155 13.87 -9.27 -4.54
N HIS A 156 14.62 -9.72 -5.56
CA HIS A 156 14.06 -10.48 -6.67
C HIS A 156 13.41 -11.79 -6.19
N ALA A 157 14.07 -12.54 -5.29
CA ALA A 157 13.52 -13.78 -4.74
C ALA A 157 12.24 -13.55 -3.92
N ARG A 158 12.20 -12.49 -3.10
CA ARG A 158 11.00 -12.09 -2.34
C ARG A 158 9.83 -11.72 -3.25
N LEU A 159 10.08 -10.95 -4.30
CA LEU A 159 9.07 -10.58 -5.29
C LEU A 159 8.58 -11.81 -6.07
N LYS A 160 9.49 -12.70 -6.47
CA LYS A 160 9.15 -13.94 -7.17
C LYS A 160 8.24 -14.82 -6.32
N ALA A 161 8.54 -14.98 -5.03
CA ALA A 161 7.70 -15.71 -4.10
C ALA A 161 6.29 -15.09 -4.00
N ALA A 162 6.20 -13.75 -3.90
CA ALA A 162 4.90 -13.06 -3.87
C ALA A 162 4.13 -13.16 -5.20
N LEU A 163 4.84 -13.23 -6.33
CA LEU A 163 4.25 -13.43 -7.65
C LEU A 163 3.61 -14.81 -7.78
N ASP A 164 4.32 -15.87 -7.34
CA ASP A 164 3.96 -17.28 -7.57
C ASP A 164 2.96 -17.83 -6.53
N THR A 165 2.66 -17.09 -5.46
CA THR A 165 1.75 -17.55 -4.40
C THR A 165 0.39 -16.89 -4.50
N PRO A 166 -0.68 -17.51 -3.95
CA PRO A 166 -2.00 -16.90 -3.89
C PRO A 166 -1.98 -15.49 -3.27
N GLY A 167 -2.76 -14.58 -3.86
CA GLY A 167 -3.00 -13.24 -3.32
C GLY A 167 -4.26 -13.19 -2.45
N LEU A 168 -4.60 -12.00 -1.97
CA LEU A 168 -5.75 -11.76 -1.09
C LEU A 168 -7.06 -12.26 -1.70
N TYR A 169 -7.30 -11.98 -2.99
CA TYR A 169 -8.50 -12.42 -3.66
C TYR A 169 -8.54 -13.93 -3.87
N ASP A 170 -7.40 -14.53 -4.23
CA ASP A 170 -7.32 -15.98 -4.43
C ASP A 170 -7.72 -16.74 -3.16
N VAL A 171 -7.20 -16.35 -2.00
CA VAL A 171 -7.56 -17.01 -0.72
C VAL A 171 -9.01 -16.76 -0.32
N SER A 172 -9.58 -15.60 -0.70
CA SER A 172 -11.00 -15.30 -0.51
C SER A 172 -11.89 -16.21 -1.36
N LEU A 173 -11.51 -16.47 -2.61
CA LEU A 173 -12.22 -17.41 -3.50
C LEU A 173 -12.08 -18.86 -3.02
N MET A 174 -10.90 -19.25 -2.53
CA MET A 174 -10.70 -20.55 -1.88
C MET A 174 -11.57 -20.70 -0.63
N LEU A 175 -11.75 -19.63 0.15
CA LEU A 175 -12.65 -19.64 1.30
C LEU A 175 -14.11 -19.85 0.84
N LEU A 176 -14.59 -19.14 -0.17
CA LEU A 176 -15.94 -19.36 -0.72
C LEU A 176 -16.14 -20.83 -1.10
N LYS A 177 -15.17 -21.44 -1.81
CA LYS A 177 -15.20 -22.85 -2.18
C LYS A 177 -15.29 -23.76 -0.95
N ARG A 178 -14.46 -23.55 0.06
CA ARG A 178 -14.50 -24.31 1.34
C ARG A 178 -15.84 -24.16 2.07
N ARG A 179 -16.50 -23.01 1.93
CA ARG A 179 -17.82 -22.73 2.50
C ARG A 179 -18.98 -23.26 1.65
N GLY A 180 -18.69 -24.03 0.57
CA GLY A 180 -19.69 -24.73 -0.25
C GLY A 180 -20.30 -23.90 -1.38
N PHE A 181 -19.65 -22.80 -1.78
CA PHE A 181 -20.01 -22.10 -3.02
C PHE A 181 -19.40 -22.82 -4.23
N ASP A 182 -20.09 -22.76 -5.36
CA ASP A 182 -19.67 -23.41 -6.62
C ASP A 182 -18.58 -22.59 -7.31
N ILE A 183 -17.36 -22.69 -6.80
CA ILE A 183 -16.15 -22.09 -7.37
C ILE A 183 -15.39 -23.17 -8.14
N PRO A 184 -15.19 -23.02 -9.47
CA PRO A 184 -14.48 -24.00 -10.28
C PRO A 184 -13.02 -24.23 -9.83
N ASP A 185 -12.53 -25.46 -9.99
CA ASP A 185 -11.11 -25.80 -9.73
C ASP A 185 -10.16 -24.92 -10.54
N SER A 186 -10.51 -24.61 -11.79
CA SER A 186 -9.72 -23.71 -12.65
C SER A 186 -9.50 -22.29 -12.09
N VAL A 187 -10.32 -21.86 -11.13
CA VAL A 187 -10.16 -20.59 -10.42
C VAL A 187 -9.22 -20.72 -9.23
N THR A 188 -9.34 -21.83 -8.48
CA THR A 188 -8.60 -22.06 -7.23
C THR A 188 -7.31 -22.88 -7.39
N GLU A 189 -7.11 -23.53 -8.53
CA GLU A 189 -5.96 -24.38 -8.85
C GLU A 189 -5.27 -23.89 -10.14
N ARG A 190 -5.00 -22.60 -10.21
CA ARG A 190 -4.42 -21.93 -11.38
C ARG A 190 -2.95 -21.58 -11.18
N ASP A 191 -2.31 -21.12 -12.24
CA ASP A 191 -1.02 -20.45 -12.14
C ASP A 191 -1.21 -19.06 -11.47
N TYR A 192 -0.74 -18.94 -10.23
CA TYR A 192 -0.86 -17.68 -9.45
C TYR A 192 0.10 -16.58 -9.91
N SER A 193 1.07 -16.87 -10.77
CA SER A 193 1.94 -15.86 -11.36
C SER A 193 1.22 -14.99 -12.42
N VAL A 194 0.01 -15.41 -12.81
CA VAL A 194 -0.85 -14.71 -13.77
C VAL A 194 -2.05 -14.10 -13.03
N ARG A 195 -2.53 -12.95 -13.50
CA ARG A 195 -3.73 -12.30 -12.94
C ARG A 195 -4.94 -13.21 -13.00
N HIS A 196 -5.79 -13.09 -11.98
CA HIS A 196 -7.14 -13.66 -12.04
C HIS A 196 -7.92 -13.07 -13.23
N VAL A 197 -8.64 -13.94 -13.91
CA VAL A 197 -9.56 -13.56 -14.98
C VAL A 197 -10.98 -13.69 -14.43
N ALA A 198 -11.77 -12.62 -14.58
CA ALA A 198 -13.14 -12.59 -14.10
C ALA A 198 -13.95 -13.81 -14.59
N SER A 199 -14.75 -14.40 -13.69
CA SER A 199 -15.53 -15.61 -13.91
C SER A 199 -16.98 -15.41 -13.50
N ASP A 200 -17.91 -15.82 -14.37
CA ASP A 200 -19.35 -15.79 -14.05
C ASP A 200 -19.69 -16.61 -12.80
N ALA A 201 -19.05 -17.76 -12.62
CA ALA A 201 -19.26 -18.60 -11.42
C ALA A 201 -18.83 -17.88 -10.13
N VAL A 202 -17.73 -17.13 -10.16
CA VAL A 202 -17.28 -16.30 -9.01
C VAL A 202 -18.25 -15.15 -8.77
N ARG A 203 -18.69 -14.47 -9.84
CA ARG A 203 -19.69 -13.41 -9.73
C ARG A 203 -20.99 -13.93 -9.12
N ASP A 204 -21.49 -15.07 -9.57
CA ASP A 204 -22.74 -15.67 -9.09
C ASP A 204 -22.63 -16.12 -7.62
N ALA A 205 -21.44 -16.59 -7.20
CA ALA A 205 -21.15 -16.90 -5.80
C ALA A 205 -21.25 -15.66 -4.92
N TRP A 206 -20.57 -14.56 -5.29
CA TRP A 206 -20.67 -13.29 -4.58
C TRP A 206 -22.10 -12.72 -4.62
N LEU A 207 -22.79 -12.79 -5.74
CA LEU A 207 -24.18 -12.35 -5.86
C LEU A 207 -25.10 -13.09 -4.87
N LYS A 208 -24.88 -14.39 -4.67
CA LYS A 208 -25.59 -15.18 -3.67
C LYS A 208 -25.30 -14.69 -2.24
N VAL A 209 -24.06 -14.32 -1.93
CA VAL A 209 -23.67 -13.72 -0.64
C VAL A 209 -24.42 -12.40 -0.43
N TYR A 210 -24.41 -11.50 -1.41
CA TYR A 210 -25.08 -10.21 -1.32
C TYR A 210 -26.59 -10.31 -1.18
N ARG A 211 -27.24 -11.21 -1.91
CA ARG A 211 -28.70 -11.40 -1.87
C ARG A 211 -29.21 -12.00 -0.55
N ASP A 212 -28.36 -12.69 0.19
CA ASP A 212 -28.69 -13.23 1.51
C ASP A 212 -27.63 -12.86 2.55
N SER A 213 -27.34 -11.56 2.63
CA SER A 213 -26.30 -11.00 3.49
C SER A 213 -26.48 -11.31 4.98
N LYS A 214 -27.73 -11.56 5.43
CA LYS A 214 -27.98 -11.98 6.83
C LYS A 214 -27.47 -13.37 7.10
N LYS A 215 -27.63 -14.29 6.15
CA LYS A 215 -27.16 -15.68 6.27
C LYS A 215 -25.64 -15.79 6.12
N TYR A 216 -25.08 -15.02 5.23
CA TYR A 216 -23.66 -15.04 4.89
C TYR A 216 -22.94 -13.77 5.38
N PHE A 217 -23.31 -13.29 6.58
CA PHE A 217 -22.89 -11.97 7.06
C PHE A 217 -21.36 -11.78 7.07
N ASP A 218 -20.61 -12.78 7.51
CA ASP A 218 -19.15 -12.73 7.55
C ASP A 218 -18.49 -12.71 6.16
N LEU A 219 -19.09 -13.39 5.19
CA LEU A 219 -18.62 -13.34 3.78
C LEU A 219 -19.04 -12.03 3.10
N TYR A 220 -20.20 -11.47 3.48
CA TYR A 220 -20.62 -10.15 3.03
C TYR A 220 -19.67 -9.06 3.55
N GLU A 221 -19.32 -9.10 4.85
CA GLU A 221 -18.30 -8.21 5.42
C GLU A 221 -16.94 -8.36 4.71
N LEU A 222 -16.51 -9.61 4.41
CA LEU A 222 -15.28 -9.84 3.64
C LEU A 222 -15.35 -9.17 2.26
N ALA A 223 -16.48 -9.28 1.57
CA ALA A 223 -16.67 -8.67 0.26
C ALA A 223 -16.59 -7.14 0.32
N GLU A 224 -17.22 -6.51 1.32
CA GLU A 224 -17.18 -5.06 1.51
C GLU A 224 -15.79 -4.56 1.90
N GLU A 225 -15.09 -5.26 2.81
CA GLU A 225 -13.70 -4.93 3.15
C GLU A 225 -12.76 -5.02 1.94
N LEU A 226 -12.95 -5.99 1.05
CA LEU A 226 -12.19 -6.10 -0.21
C LEU A 226 -12.46 -4.89 -1.11
N VAL A 227 -13.72 -4.51 -1.27
CA VAL A 227 -14.12 -3.37 -2.09
C VAL A 227 -13.59 -2.06 -1.52
N ASP A 228 -13.72 -1.83 -0.22
CA ASP A 228 -13.19 -0.65 0.46
C ASP A 228 -11.67 -0.54 0.27
N LEU A 229 -10.96 -1.67 0.41
CA LEU A 229 -9.51 -1.70 0.20
C LEU A 229 -9.13 -1.35 -1.24
N GLU A 230 -9.85 -1.88 -2.24
CA GLU A 230 -9.60 -1.55 -3.64
C GLU A 230 -9.93 -0.09 -3.95
N ASP A 231 -11.06 0.44 -3.45
CA ASP A 231 -11.45 1.83 -3.65
C ASP A 231 -10.38 2.79 -3.11
N TRP A 232 -9.93 2.60 -1.87
CA TRP A 232 -8.84 3.40 -1.29
C TRP A 232 -7.53 3.27 -2.07
N PHE A 233 -7.23 2.08 -2.59
CA PHE A 233 -6.03 1.86 -3.39
C PHE A 233 -6.10 2.60 -4.73
N GLN A 234 -7.25 2.62 -5.37
CA GLN A 234 -7.49 3.38 -6.61
C GLN A 234 -7.42 4.89 -6.36
N GLN A 235 -7.97 5.39 -5.24
CA GLN A 235 -7.84 6.80 -4.84
C GLN A 235 -6.37 7.18 -4.63
N TRP A 236 -5.58 6.32 -3.98
CA TRP A 236 -4.15 6.54 -3.82
C TRP A 236 -3.42 6.59 -5.16
N ARG A 237 -3.68 5.65 -6.09
CA ARG A 237 -3.11 5.66 -7.44
C ARG A 237 -3.48 6.94 -8.20
N PHE A 238 -4.74 7.33 -8.14
CA PHE A 238 -5.22 8.56 -8.77
C PHE A 238 -4.52 9.80 -8.20
N ARG A 239 -4.42 9.90 -6.88
CA ARG A 239 -3.77 11.03 -6.22
C ARG A 239 -2.28 11.09 -6.56
N HIS A 240 -1.60 9.95 -6.56
CA HIS A 240 -0.21 9.85 -7.01
C HIS A 240 -0.04 10.35 -8.46
N MET A 241 -0.84 9.84 -9.38
CA MET A 241 -0.82 10.28 -10.78
C MET A 241 -1.00 11.80 -10.90
N LYS A 242 -1.97 12.38 -10.19
CA LYS A 242 -2.22 13.83 -10.21
C LYS A 242 -1.09 14.64 -9.59
N THR A 243 -0.42 14.12 -8.58
CA THR A 243 0.78 14.75 -8.00
C THR A 243 1.92 14.76 -8.99
N VAL A 244 2.17 13.65 -9.69
CA VAL A 244 3.19 13.56 -10.74
C VAL A 244 2.85 14.51 -11.90
N GLU A 245 1.61 14.53 -12.38
CA GLU A 245 1.15 15.44 -13.42
C GLU A 245 1.37 16.90 -13.05
N ARG A 246 1.08 17.27 -11.79
CA ARG A 246 1.29 18.63 -11.27
C ARG A 246 2.76 19.06 -11.29
N ILE A 247 3.69 18.15 -10.97
CA ILE A 247 5.12 18.47 -10.78
C ILE A 247 5.90 18.39 -12.08
N ILE A 248 5.68 17.35 -12.90
CA ILE A 248 6.46 17.12 -14.12
C ILE A 248 5.65 17.21 -15.42
N GLY A 249 4.34 17.36 -15.35
CA GLY A 249 3.46 17.30 -16.51
C GLY A 249 3.55 15.95 -17.21
N PHE A 250 3.50 15.94 -18.53
CA PHE A 250 3.58 14.73 -19.36
C PHE A 250 5.03 14.36 -19.77
N LYS A 251 6.03 14.84 -19.04
CA LYS A 251 7.44 14.44 -19.28
C LYS A 251 7.64 12.98 -18.91
N ARG A 252 8.62 12.33 -19.55
CA ARG A 252 9.03 10.97 -19.19
C ARG A 252 9.54 10.92 -17.75
N GLY A 253 9.19 9.83 -17.04
CA GLY A 253 9.74 9.53 -15.72
C GLY A 253 11.24 9.27 -15.78
N THR A 254 11.97 9.46 -14.68
CA THR A 254 13.41 9.20 -14.56
C THR A 254 13.77 7.74 -14.88
N GLY A 255 12.89 6.78 -14.56
CA GLY A 255 13.04 5.36 -14.89
C GLY A 255 12.67 4.99 -16.34
N GLY A 256 12.43 5.96 -17.22
CA GLY A 256 12.16 5.73 -18.65
C GLY A 256 10.70 5.42 -19.01
N SER A 257 9.79 5.35 -18.03
CA SER A 257 8.36 5.16 -18.26
C SER A 257 7.74 6.38 -18.97
N SER A 258 6.51 6.20 -19.53
CA SER A 258 5.72 7.31 -20.08
C SER A 258 5.21 8.30 -19.00
N GLY A 259 5.65 8.19 -17.75
CA GLY A 259 5.23 9.06 -16.66
C GLY A 259 3.74 8.93 -16.37
N VAL A 260 2.98 10.02 -16.49
CA VAL A 260 1.53 10.06 -16.23
C VAL A 260 0.77 9.01 -17.04
N GLY A 261 1.17 8.76 -18.30
CA GLY A 261 0.52 7.73 -19.13
C GLY A 261 0.62 6.32 -18.53
N PHE A 262 1.79 5.95 -17.98
CA PHE A 262 1.99 4.69 -17.28
C PHE A 262 1.13 4.61 -15.99
N LEU A 263 1.08 5.70 -15.22
CA LEU A 263 0.27 5.74 -13.99
C LEU A 263 -1.22 5.67 -14.30
N LYS A 264 -1.67 6.29 -15.40
CA LYS A 264 -3.06 6.24 -15.83
C LYS A 264 -3.49 4.81 -16.19
N SER A 265 -2.66 4.05 -16.89
CA SER A 265 -2.99 2.66 -17.24
C SER A 265 -3.15 1.75 -16.01
N ALA A 266 -2.54 2.11 -14.87
CA ALA A 266 -2.72 1.36 -13.64
C ALA A 266 -4.11 1.56 -12.99
N LEU A 267 -4.81 2.65 -13.31
CA LEU A 267 -6.16 2.91 -12.81
C LEU A 267 -7.21 1.99 -13.44
N ASP A 268 -6.96 1.49 -14.63
CA ASP A 268 -7.88 0.60 -15.35
C ASP A 268 -7.83 -0.85 -14.81
N HIS A 269 -6.97 -1.14 -13.81
CA HIS A 269 -6.79 -2.46 -13.27
C HIS A 269 -7.55 -2.64 -11.95
N SER A 270 -8.62 -3.45 -11.99
CA SER A 270 -9.28 -3.95 -10.79
C SER A 270 -8.54 -5.16 -10.21
N PHE A 271 -8.55 -5.27 -8.87
CA PHE A 271 -8.07 -6.45 -8.14
C PHE A 271 -9.19 -7.48 -7.97
N PHE A 272 -10.44 -7.02 -7.79
CA PHE A 272 -11.60 -7.84 -7.42
C PHE A 272 -12.77 -7.62 -8.39
N PRO A 273 -12.61 -7.97 -9.67
CA PRO A 273 -13.51 -7.52 -10.74
C PRO A 273 -14.96 -7.98 -10.56
N GLU A 274 -15.19 -9.18 -10.00
CA GLU A 274 -16.54 -9.70 -9.82
C GLU A 274 -17.31 -8.96 -8.73
N LEU A 275 -16.63 -8.47 -7.68
CA LEU A 275 -17.28 -7.68 -6.63
C LEU A 275 -17.81 -6.35 -7.17
N TRP A 276 -17.14 -5.75 -8.15
CA TRP A 276 -17.66 -4.58 -8.86
C TRP A 276 -18.81 -4.93 -9.81
N ALA A 277 -18.71 -6.06 -10.52
CA ALA A 277 -19.77 -6.51 -11.43
C ALA A 277 -21.07 -6.81 -10.69
N VAL A 278 -21.02 -7.45 -9.53
CA VAL A 278 -22.20 -7.77 -8.68
C VAL A 278 -23.07 -6.55 -8.40
N ARG A 279 -22.45 -5.37 -8.20
CA ARG A 279 -23.20 -4.13 -7.90
C ARG A 279 -24.18 -3.70 -9.00
N THR A 280 -23.93 -4.11 -10.23
CA THR A 280 -24.82 -3.84 -11.37
C THR A 280 -25.99 -4.82 -11.42
N GLU A 281 -25.87 -5.99 -10.76
CA GLU A 281 -26.85 -7.08 -10.82
C GLU A 281 -27.74 -7.20 -9.56
N LEU A 282 -27.47 -6.37 -8.54
CA LEU A 282 -28.29 -6.26 -7.32
C LEU A 282 -29.51 -5.40 -7.56
#